data_e6b9eb73ed25e39e435aebea2701e7f3
#
_entry.id   e6b9eb73ed25e39e435aebea2701e7f3
#
_cell.length_a   1.000
_cell.length_b   1.000
_cell.length_c   1.000
_cell.angle_alpha   90.00
_cell.angle_beta   90.00
_cell.angle_gamma   90.00
#
_symmetry.space_group_name_H-M   'P 1'
#
loop_
_entity.id
_entity.type
_entity.pdbx_description
1 polymer ?
#
loop_
_entity_poly.entity_id
_entity_poly.type
_entity_poly.pdbx_seq_one_letter_code
_entity_poly.pdbx_strand_id
1 'polypeptide(L)' 'MTSDNYYRTSDFQEAIYLRKCGIIYIATEWPTERQAVFVFRKPPDEILSAWQTGNDGGVRAVMNAADFFRDELRRSR' A
#
# COMPACT_ATOMS: atom_id res chain seq x y z
N MET A 1 -10.05 -23.16 -2.47
CA MET A 1 -9.67 -22.38 -2.99
C MET A 1 -9.50 -21.18 -2.36
N THR A 2 -8.71 -20.56 -2.36
CA THR A 2 -8.51 -19.52 -1.70
C THR A 2 -8.53 -18.44 -2.50
N SER A 3 -9.34 -17.70 -2.54
CA SER A 3 -9.19 -16.63 -3.18
C SER A 3 -8.64 -15.64 -2.39
N ASP A 4 -7.57 -15.17 -2.71
CA ASP A 4 -6.94 -14.20 -2.07
C ASP A 4 -7.56 -12.93 -2.49
N ASN A 5 -8.45 -12.39 -1.73
CA ASN A 5 -9.05 -11.08 -1.95
C ASN A 5 -8.18 -9.97 -1.38
N TYR A 6 -6.98 -10.29 -0.96
CA TYR A 6 -6.10 -9.33 -0.31
C TYR A 6 -4.77 -9.24 -1.04
N TYR A 7 -4.17 -8.08 -1.00
CA TYR A 7 -2.86 -7.86 -1.59
C TYR A 7 -1.95 -7.31 -0.50
N ARG A 8 -0.79 -7.91 -0.33
CA ARG A 8 0.16 -7.52 0.71
C ARG A 8 1.42 -6.97 0.08
N THR A 9 1.93 -5.90 0.61
CA THR A 9 3.17 -5.33 0.13
C THR A 9 3.97 -4.77 1.30
N SER A 10 5.28 -4.96 1.27
CA SER A 10 6.16 -4.33 2.25
C SER A 10 6.80 -3.08 1.68
N ASP A 11 6.49 -2.71 0.45
CA ASP A 11 7.01 -1.51 -0.17
C ASP A 11 6.17 -0.32 0.24
N PHE A 12 6.75 0.58 1.03
CA PHE A 12 6.04 1.74 1.54
C PHE A 12 5.53 2.63 0.41
N GLN A 13 6.33 2.80 -0.63
CA GLN A 13 5.91 3.64 -1.75
C GLN A 13 4.77 3.03 -2.54
N GLU A 14 4.79 1.72 -2.71
CA GLU A 14 3.67 1.04 -3.36
C GLU A 14 2.40 1.18 -2.53
N ALA A 15 2.52 1.07 -1.22
CA ALA A 15 1.36 1.24 -0.34
C ALA A 15 0.75 2.63 -0.49
N ILE A 16 1.59 3.65 -0.56
CA ILE A 16 1.13 5.02 -0.76
C ILE A 16 0.41 5.15 -2.11
N TYR A 17 0.98 4.56 -3.14
CA TYR A 17 0.38 4.58 -4.47
C TYR A 17 -1.00 3.92 -4.46
N LEU A 18 -1.11 2.75 -3.84
CA LEU A 18 -2.39 2.05 -3.78
C LEU A 18 -3.43 2.86 -3.02
N ARG A 19 -3.03 3.48 -1.94
CA ARG A 19 -3.93 4.32 -1.16
C ARG A 19 -4.42 5.51 -1.99
N LYS A 20 -3.52 6.11 -2.75
CA LYS A 20 -3.87 7.21 -3.62
C LYS A 20 -4.84 6.79 -4.71
N CYS A 21 -4.70 5.58 -5.23
CA CYS A 21 -5.60 5.05 -6.25
C CYS A 21 -6.97 4.68 -5.72
N GLY A 22 -7.19 4.85 -4.41
CA GLY A 22 -8.50 4.54 -3.83
C GLY A 22 -8.66 3.09 -3.43
N ILE A 23 -7.57 2.31 -3.41
CA ILE A 23 -7.65 0.91 -2.99
C ILE A 23 -7.88 0.88 -1.49
N ILE A 24 -8.76 0.02 -1.04
CA ILE A 24 -9.14 -0.04 0.36
C ILE A 24 -8.00 -0.62 1.18
N TYR A 25 -7.50 0.19 2.13
CA TYR A 25 -6.49 -0.25 3.07
C TYR A 25 -7.17 -1.02 4.20
N ILE A 26 -6.66 -2.18 4.55
CA ILE A 26 -7.27 -3.04 5.55
C ILE A 26 -6.49 -3.00 6.86
N ALA A 27 -5.20 -3.25 6.81
CA ALA A 27 -4.42 -3.32 8.04
C ALA A 27 -2.93 -3.29 7.74
N THR A 28 -2.13 -3.11 8.80
CA THR A 28 -0.70 -3.28 8.71
C THR A 28 -0.32 -4.46 9.58
N GLU A 29 0.44 -5.37 9.03
CA GLU A 29 0.95 -6.53 9.76
C GLU A 29 2.43 -6.33 10.05
N TRP A 30 2.90 -6.91 11.13
CA TRP A 30 4.30 -6.78 11.53
C TRP A 30 4.90 -8.17 11.70
N PRO A 31 5.32 -8.82 10.59
CA PRO A 31 5.96 -10.12 10.68
C PRO A 31 7.25 -10.07 11.48
N THR A 32 7.93 -8.91 11.49
CA THR A 32 9.07 -8.69 12.36
C THR A 32 8.94 -7.30 12.95
N GLU A 33 9.78 -6.98 13.92
CA GLU A 33 9.73 -5.64 14.53
C GLU A 33 10.15 -4.55 13.56
N ARG A 34 10.84 -4.89 12.51
CA ARG A 34 11.41 -3.89 11.59
C ARG A 34 10.72 -3.82 10.25
N GLN A 35 9.84 -4.76 9.97
CA GLN A 35 9.21 -4.80 8.66
C GLN A 35 7.71 -4.74 8.77
N ALA A 36 7.13 -3.71 8.23
CA ALA A 36 5.69 -3.59 8.14
C ALA A 36 5.21 -4.16 6.81
N VAL A 37 4.09 -4.84 6.82
CA VAL A 37 3.45 -5.32 5.60
C VAL A 37 2.07 -4.70 5.55
N PHE A 38 1.78 -3.99 4.47
CA PHE A 38 0.51 -3.29 4.32
C PHE A 38 -0.46 -4.18 3.55
N VAL A 39 -1.65 -4.34 4.10
CA VAL A 39 -2.67 -5.22 3.53
C VAL A 39 -3.78 -4.39 2.93
N PHE A 40 -4.07 -4.63 1.67
CA PHE A 40 -5.11 -3.93 0.93
C PHE A 40 -6.06 -4.93 0.31
N ARG A 41 -7.24 -4.48 -0.06
CA ARG A 41 -8.07 -5.28 -0.96
C ARG A 41 -7.31 -5.44 -2.26
N LYS A 42 -7.49 -6.57 -2.92
CA LYS A 42 -6.72 -6.83 -4.14
C LYS A 42 -7.06 -5.80 -5.21
N PRO A 43 -6.06 -5.05 -5.70
CA PRO A 43 -6.31 -4.03 -6.72
C PRO A 43 -6.52 -4.67 -8.09
N PRO A 44 -7.14 -3.95 -9.01
CA PRO A 44 -7.19 -4.40 -10.39
C PRO A 44 -5.80 -4.55 -10.99
N ASP A 45 -5.65 -5.46 -11.93
CA ASP A 45 -4.36 -5.71 -12.56
C ASP A 45 -3.78 -4.46 -13.21
N GLU A 46 -4.61 -3.62 -13.77
CA GLU A 46 -4.13 -2.41 -14.44
C GLU A 46 -3.47 -1.44 -13.45
N ILE A 47 -3.93 -1.41 -12.21
CA ILE A 47 -3.31 -0.55 -11.20
C ILE A 47 -1.95 -1.09 -10.81
N LEU A 48 -1.83 -2.40 -10.64
CA LEU A 48 -0.56 -3.02 -10.32
C LEU A 48 0.43 -2.90 -11.48
N SER A 49 -0.05 -3.04 -12.70
CA SER A 49 0.80 -2.88 -13.88
C SER A 49 1.32 -1.46 -14.02
N ALA A 50 0.48 -0.48 -13.75
CA ALA A 50 0.89 0.92 -13.83
C ALA A 50 2.01 1.21 -12.83
N TRP A 51 1.94 0.63 -11.64
CA TRP A 51 3.01 0.80 -10.66
C TRP A 51 4.31 0.20 -11.18
N GLN A 52 4.24 -1.01 -11.74
CA GLN A 52 5.43 -1.70 -12.23
C GLN A 52 6.07 -1.00 -13.41
N THR A 53 5.30 -0.27 -14.19
CA THR A 53 5.85 0.46 -15.32
C THR A 53 6.29 1.86 -14.95
N GLY A 54 6.15 2.25 -13.68
CA GLY A 54 6.57 3.56 -13.24
C GLY A 54 5.57 4.67 -13.45
N ASN A 55 4.35 4.32 -13.82
CA ASN A 55 3.33 5.33 -14.09
C ASN A 55 2.55 5.59 -12.81
N ASP A 56 3.17 6.24 -11.86
CA ASP A 56 2.65 6.35 -10.50
C ASP A 56 1.75 7.57 -10.27
N GLY A 57 1.49 8.34 -11.25
CA GLY A 57 0.57 9.46 -11.09
C GLY A 57 1.13 10.70 -10.43
N GLY A 58 2.40 10.75 -10.15
CA GLY A 58 3.03 11.95 -9.67
C GLY A 58 3.51 11.91 -8.24
N VAL A 59 4.68 12.44 -8.03
CA VAL A 59 5.38 12.38 -6.75
C VAL A 59 4.69 13.20 -5.67
N ARG A 60 4.14 14.35 -6.01
CA ARG A 60 3.53 15.21 -5.01
C ARG A 60 2.31 14.60 -4.35
N ALA A 61 1.50 13.93 -5.13
CA ALA A 61 0.32 13.27 -4.60
C ALA A 61 0.72 12.09 -3.71
N VAL A 62 1.82 11.43 -4.05
CA VAL A 62 2.37 10.35 -3.25
C VAL A 62 2.83 10.89 -1.89
N MET A 63 3.49 12.04 -1.88
CA MET A 63 3.98 12.63 -0.64
C MET A 63 2.85 13.00 0.32
N ASN A 64 1.74 13.48 -0.20
CA ASN A 64 0.61 13.82 0.66
C ASN A 64 0.02 12.59 1.34
N ALA A 65 0.04 11.45 0.66
CA ALA A 65 -0.47 10.23 1.25
C ALA A 65 0.50 9.62 2.27
N ALA A 66 1.78 10.00 2.21
CA ALA A 66 2.77 9.43 3.11
C ALA A 66 2.47 9.73 4.58
N ASP A 67 1.88 10.89 4.87
CA ASP A 67 1.59 11.27 6.26
C ASP A 67 0.58 10.31 6.89
N PHE A 68 -0.38 9.85 6.10
CA PHE A 68 -1.36 8.87 6.59
C PHE A 68 -0.64 7.61 7.07
N PHE A 69 0.29 7.09 6.29
CA PHE A 69 0.96 5.85 6.63
C PHE A 69 1.97 6.04 7.76
N ARG A 70 2.58 7.19 7.87
CA ARG A 70 3.47 7.46 9.00
C ARG A 70 2.71 7.40 10.32
N ASP A 71 1.50 7.96 10.34
CA ASP A 71 0.66 7.89 11.52
C ASP A 71 0.23 6.46 11.80
N GLU A 72 -0.11 5.71 10.75
CA GLU A 72 -0.51 4.32 10.90
C GLU A 72 0.61 3.46 11.45
N LEU A 73 1.82 3.67 10.97
CA LEU A 73 2.96 2.92 11.46
C LEU A 73 3.23 3.23 12.94
N ARG A 74 3.07 4.48 13.33
CA ARG A 74 3.26 4.87 14.70
C ARG A 74 2.20 4.25 15.61
N ARG A 75 0.97 4.20 15.15
CA ARG A 75 -0.11 3.64 15.92
C ARG A 75 -0.06 2.13 16.02
N SER A 76 0.36 1.44 14.96
CA SER A 76 0.33 -0.01 14.95
C SER A 76 1.51 -0.63 15.65
N ARG A 77 2.49 0.15 16.06
CA ARG A 77 3.57 -0.35 16.86
C ARG A 77 3.23 -0.20 18.33
#